data_e47e7607370fe06449f439e1789f0953
#
_entry.id   e47e7607370fe06449f439e1789f0953
#
_cell.length_a   1.000
_cell.length_b   1.000
_cell.length_c   1.000
_cell.angle_alpha   90.00
_cell.angle_beta   90.00
_cell.angle_gamma   90.00
#
_symmetry.space_group_name_H-M   'P 1'
#
loop_
_entity.id
_entity.type
_entity.pdbx_description
1 polymer ?
#
loop_
_entity_poly.entity_id
_entity_poly.type
_entity_poly.pdbx_seq_one_letter_code
_entity_poly.pdbx_strand_id
1 'polypeptide(L)'
;MYLPSDDSFQLARSVKCYRGKSALEIGVGSGIVLKALRENFKIVAGTDIDFASLIYCKENLSKEIMVACCDAASAFHYKFDLIVSNPPYMPIEDNEKKDSAIHGDSDGIETTLHFLKSAISVLDQDGKILIIISSLSDNMRLDALIVQMNLKRRTVMERNLFFETLRILEISFK
;
A
#
# COMPACT_ATOMS: atom_id res chain seq x y z
N MET A 1 -3.19 5.14 14.81
CA MET A 1 -3.85 5.30 13.48
C MET A 1 -3.16 6.42 12.71
N TYR A 2 -2.73 6.14 11.48
CA TYR A 2 -2.16 7.15 10.57
C TYR A 2 -3.26 8.07 10.04
N LEU A 3 -3.08 9.39 10.20
CA LEU A 3 -4.00 10.37 9.65
C LEU A 3 -3.72 10.58 8.15
N PRO A 4 -4.75 10.81 7.31
CA PRO A 4 -4.54 11.01 5.89
C PRO A 4 -3.66 12.22 5.63
N SER A 5 -2.65 12.03 4.81
CA SER A 5 -1.78 13.09 4.31
C SER A 5 -1.85 13.16 2.77
N ASP A 6 -1.08 14.02 2.17
CA ASP A 6 -1.09 14.25 0.73
C ASP A 6 -0.85 12.99 -0.10
N ASP A 7 -0.01 12.07 0.37
CA ASP A 7 0.28 10.77 -0.24
C ASP A 7 -0.96 9.87 -0.27
N SER A 8 -1.67 9.78 0.87
CA SER A 8 -2.92 9.02 1.00
C SER A 8 -4.00 9.54 0.05
N PHE A 9 -4.13 10.87 -0.07
CA PHE A 9 -5.07 11.49 -1.01
C PHE A 9 -4.70 11.22 -2.47
N GLN A 10 -3.39 11.19 -2.80
CA GLN A 10 -2.94 10.90 -4.15
C GLN A 10 -3.18 9.45 -4.52
N LEU A 11 -2.89 8.51 -3.59
CA LEU A 11 -3.18 7.10 -3.80
C LEU A 11 -4.69 6.87 -3.98
N ALA A 12 -5.53 7.49 -3.14
CA ALA A 12 -6.98 7.44 -3.26
C ALA A 12 -7.52 7.99 -4.60
N ARG A 13 -6.85 8.99 -5.18
CA ARG A 13 -7.18 9.47 -6.54
C ARG A 13 -6.73 8.49 -7.61
N SER A 14 -5.53 7.94 -7.47
CA SER A 14 -4.96 7.02 -8.46
C SER A 14 -5.77 5.74 -8.58
N VAL A 15 -6.29 5.18 -7.48
CA VAL A 15 -7.11 3.95 -7.51
C VAL A 15 -8.42 4.12 -8.28
N LYS A 16 -8.93 5.34 -8.44
CA LYS A 16 -10.16 5.61 -9.21
C LYS A 16 -10.04 5.31 -10.71
N CYS A 17 -8.81 5.22 -11.23
CA CYS A 17 -8.55 4.82 -12.61
C CYS A 17 -8.60 3.29 -12.81
N TYR A 18 -8.73 2.51 -11.74
CA TYR A 18 -8.77 1.06 -11.76
C TYR A 18 -10.17 0.53 -11.51
N ARG A 19 -10.47 -0.61 -12.11
CA ARG A 19 -11.76 -1.32 -11.98
C ARG A 19 -11.50 -2.81 -11.95
N GLY A 20 -12.31 -3.53 -11.20
CA GLY A 20 -12.21 -4.97 -11.08
C GLY A 20 -13.30 -5.55 -10.18
N LYS A 21 -13.17 -6.83 -9.90
CA LYS A 21 -14.06 -7.54 -8.99
C LYS A 21 -13.65 -7.29 -7.53
N SER A 22 -12.34 -7.30 -7.26
CA SER A 22 -11.79 -7.33 -5.89
C SER A 22 -10.57 -6.45 -5.73
N ALA A 23 -10.47 -5.77 -4.58
CA ALA A 23 -9.32 -4.98 -4.20
C ALA A 23 -8.96 -5.19 -2.72
N LEU A 24 -7.66 -5.10 -2.43
CA LEU A 24 -7.09 -5.17 -1.09
C LEU A 24 -6.24 -3.93 -0.81
N GLU A 25 -6.41 -3.29 0.34
CA GLU A 25 -5.47 -2.32 0.89
C GLU A 25 -4.66 -2.94 2.02
N ILE A 26 -3.34 -2.87 1.94
CA ILE A 26 -2.40 -3.28 3.00
C ILE A 26 -1.95 -2.03 3.75
N GLY A 27 -2.23 -1.97 5.06
CA GLY A 27 -2.01 -0.79 5.89
C GLY A 27 -3.10 0.25 5.70
N VAL A 28 -4.32 -0.01 6.22
CA VAL A 28 -5.50 0.83 5.93
C VAL A 28 -5.47 2.20 6.60
N GLY A 29 -4.78 2.35 7.73
CA GLY A 29 -4.74 3.59 8.49
C GLY A 29 -6.13 4.23 8.68
N SER A 30 -6.35 5.38 8.06
CA SER A 30 -7.63 6.12 8.12
C SER A 30 -8.74 5.56 7.21
N GLY A 31 -8.43 4.59 6.33
CA GLY A 31 -9.39 3.98 5.39
C GLY A 31 -9.78 4.86 4.20
N ILE A 32 -9.07 5.96 3.94
CA ILE A 32 -9.39 6.86 2.81
C ILE A 32 -9.27 6.15 1.46
N VAL A 33 -8.29 5.26 1.31
CA VAL A 33 -8.08 4.48 0.07
C VAL A 33 -9.12 3.37 -0.03
N LEU A 34 -9.46 2.67 1.07
CA LEU A 34 -10.57 1.70 1.10
C LEU A 34 -11.89 2.32 0.60
N LYS A 35 -12.18 3.55 1.07
CA LYS A 35 -13.37 4.29 0.61
C LYS A 35 -13.34 4.53 -0.90
N ALA A 36 -12.19 4.93 -1.44
CA ALA A 36 -12.04 5.17 -2.88
C ALA A 36 -12.13 3.87 -3.71
N LEU A 37 -11.56 2.76 -3.22
CA LEU A 37 -11.65 1.44 -3.86
C LEU A 37 -13.10 0.96 -3.98
N ARG A 38 -13.95 1.24 -2.98
CA ARG A 38 -15.36 0.82 -2.97
C ARG A 38 -16.18 1.41 -4.11
N GLU A 39 -15.74 2.51 -4.73
CA GLU A 39 -16.41 3.12 -5.88
C GLU A 39 -16.34 2.22 -7.14
N ASN A 40 -15.27 1.42 -7.29
CA ASN A 40 -14.97 0.69 -8.53
C ASN A 40 -14.79 -0.83 -8.36
N PHE A 41 -14.83 -1.34 -7.11
CA PHE A 41 -14.66 -2.75 -6.81
C PHE A 41 -15.81 -3.29 -5.98
N LYS A 42 -16.27 -4.50 -6.32
CA LYS A 42 -17.39 -5.14 -5.62
C LYS A 42 -16.98 -5.70 -4.25
N ILE A 43 -15.79 -6.29 -4.19
CA ILE A 43 -15.20 -6.87 -2.99
C ILE A 43 -14.03 -5.97 -2.62
N VAL A 44 -14.08 -5.37 -1.44
CA VAL A 44 -13.01 -4.54 -0.91
C VAL A 44 -12.63 -5.04 0.47
N ALA A 45 -11.35 -5.32 0.63
CA ALA A 45 -10.76 -5.75 1.88
C ALA A 45 -9.59 -4.84 2.28
N GLY A 46 -9.29 -4.80 3.57
CA GLY A 46 -8.16 -4.07 4.09
C GLY A 46 -7.53 -4.76 5.28
N THR A 47 -6.24 -4.54 5.46
CA THR A 47 -5.48 -5.07 6.60
C THR A 47 -4.72 -3.96 7.30
N ASP A 48 -4.51 -4.14 8.58
CA ASP A 48 -3.60 -3.33 9.39
C ASP A 48 -3.12 -4.15 10.59
N ILE A 49 -1.95 -3.83 11.11
CA ILE A 49 -1.47 -4.36 12.40
C ILE A 49 -2.02 -3.54 13.57
N ASP A 50 -2.39 -2.27 13.32
CA ASP A 50 -3.01 -1.38 14.30
C ASP A 50 -4.52 -1.67 14.39
N PHE A 51 -4.93 -2.34 15.45
CA PHE A 51 -6.33 -2.68 15.70
C PHE A 51 -7.23 -1.44 15.80
N ALA A 52 -6.70 -0.30 16.28
CA ALA A 52 -7.47 0.94 16.39
C ALA A 52 -7.86 1.49 14.99
N SER A 53 -6.96 1.39 14.01
CA SER A 53 -7.25 1.73 12.61
C SER A 53 -8.40 0.90 12.04
N LEU A 54 -8.43 -0.38 12.35
CA LEU A 54 -9.50 -1.28 11.89
C LEU A 54 -10.84 -1.01 12.54
N ILE A 55 -10.87 -0.70 13.84
CA ILE A 55 -12.10 -0.25 14.53
C ILE A 55 -12.62 1.01 13.87
N TYR A 56 -11.75 2.00 13.66
CA TYR A 56 -12.14 3.26 13.02
C TYR A 56 -12.73 3.01 11.62
N CYS A 57 -12.11 2.17 10.81
CA CYS A 57 -12.63 1.80 9.49
C CYS A 57 -14.01 1.12 9.59
N LYS A 58 -14.23 0.21 10.55
CA LYS A 58 -15.51 -0.47 10.77
C LYS A 58 -16.62 0.49 11.16
N GLU A 59 -16.32 1.51 11.95
CA GLU A 59 -17.30 2.48 12.44
C GLU A 59 -17.63 3.57 11.41
N ASN A 60 -16.66 3.94 10.56
CA ASN A 60 -16.76 5.11 9.68
C ASN A 60 -16.91 4.79 8.19
N LEU A 61 -16.71 3.52 7.79
CA LEU A 61 -16.85 3.08 6.40
C LEU A 61 -18.06 2.16 6.21
N SER A 62 -18.32 1.81 4.96
CA SER A 62 -19.39 0.85 4.61
C SER A 62 -19.18 -0.50 5.30
N LYS A 63 -20.26 -1.06 5.85
CA LYS A 63 -20.25 -2.41 6.47
C LYS A 63 -19.85 -3.53 5.51
N GLU A 64 -19.90 -3.28 4.22
CA GLU A 64 -19.51 -4.24 3.18
C GLU A 64 -17.98 -4.34 3.00
N ILE A 65 -17.20 -3.41 3.58
CA ILE A 65 -15.76 -3.46 3.56
C ILE A 65 -15.28 -4.46 4.62
N MET A 66 -14.51 -5.44 4.19
CA MET A 66 -13.91 -6.42 5.07
C MET A 66 -12.58 -5.88 5.61
N VAL A 67 -12.34 -5.99 6.91
CA VAL A 67 -11.04 -5.64 7.50
C VAL A 67 -10.54 -6.77 8.40
N ALA A 68 -9.21 -7.00 8.37
CA ALA A 68 -8.55 -8.02 9.17
C ALA A 68 -7.31 -7.45 9.87
N CYS A 69 -7.16 -7.77 11.16
CA CYS A 69 -5.95 -7.44 11.92
C CYS A 69 -4.89 -8.51 11.65
N CYS A 70 -3.92 -8.19 10.83
CA CYS A 70 -2.85 -9.12 10.49
C CYS A 70 -1.63 -8.40 9.91
N ASP A 71 -0.53 -9.12 9.81
CA ASP A 71 0.66 -8.66 9.11
C ASP A 71 0.44 -8.74 7.59
N ALA A 72 0.57 -7.59 6.93
CA ALA A 72 0.39 -7.42 5.49
C ALA A 72 -0.87 -8.15 4.98
N ALA A 73 -0.76 -9.08 4.03
CA ALA A 73 -1.87 -9.84 3.46
C ALA A 73 -2.06 -11.24 4.06
N SER A 74 -1.42 -11.54 5.21
CA SER A 74 -1.33 -12.91 5.77
C SER A 74 -2.68 -13.57 6.12
N ALA A 75 -3.74 -12.78 6.32
CA ALA A 75 -5.09 -13.28 6.58
C ALA A 75 -5.81 -13.78 5.31
N PHE A 76 -5.26 -13.57 4.11
CA PHE A 76 -5.95 -13.87 2.86
C PHE A 76 -5.28 -14.99 2.07
N HIS A 77 -6.14 -15.85 1.48
CA HIS A 77 -5.76 -16.80 0.42
C HIS A 77 -6.49 -16.51 -0.90
N TYR A 78 -7.39 -15.52 -0.88
CA TYR A 78 -8.11 -15.04 -2.06
C TYR A 78 -7.19 -14.22 -2.95
N LYS A 79 -7.36 -14.31 -4.27
CA LYS A 79 -6.60 -13.53 -5.24
C LYS A 79 -7.34 -12.24 -5.60
N PHE A 80 -6.62 -11.12 -5.57
CA PHE A 80 -7.17 -9.79 -5.80
C PHE A 80 -6.75 -9.21 -7.15
N ASP A 81 -7.67 -8.50 -7.82
CA ASP A 81 -7.40 -7.81 -9.08
C ASP A 81 -6.54 -6.56 -8.86
N LEU A 82 -6.72 -5.89 -7.72
CA LEU A 82 -5.91 -4.74 -7.32
C LEU A 82 -5.47 -4.86 -5.87
N ILE A 83 -4.19 -4.64 -5.63
CA ILE A 83 -3.65 -4.51 -4.26
C ILE A 83 -3.01 -3.14 -4.14
N VAL A 84 -3.25 -2.46 -3.04
CA VAL A 84 -2.80 -1.09 -2.84
C VAL A 84 -2.10 -0.98 -1.49
N SER A 85 -1.01 -0.23 -1.43
CA SER A 85 -0.35 0.06 -0.16
C SER A 85 0.34 1.43 -0.17
N ASN A 86 0.24 2.10 0.97
CA ASN A 86 1.09 3.23 1.35
C ASN A 86 1.93 2.81 2.55
N PRO A 87 3.03 2.08 2.35
CA PRO A 87 3.86 1.62 3.44
C PRO A 87 4.56 2.80 4.12
N PRO A 88 4.97 2.68 5.39
CA PRO A 88 5.90 3.63 6.00
C PRO A 88 7.24 3.56 5.26
N TYR A 89 7.61 4.64 4.58
CA TYR A 89 8.75 4.71 3.66
C TYR A 89 9.84 5.68 4.10
N MET A 90 9.64 6.45 5.19
CA MET A 90 10.65 7.40 5.65
C MET A 90 11.77 6.66 6.42
N PRO A 91 13.04 6.93 6.11
CA PRO A 91 14.15 6.48 6.92
C PRO A 91 14.06 7.04 8.34
N ILE A 92 14.58 6.32 9.33
CA ILE A 92 14.71 6.82 10.70
C ILE A 92 15.96 7.68 10.76
N GLU A 93 15.82 8.96 11.11
CA GLU A 93 16.98 9.81 11.40
C GLU A 93 17.56 9.51 12.80
N ASP A 94 18.90 9.61 12.93
CA ASP A 94 19.59 9.46 14.21
C ASP A 94 19.02 10.48 15.21
N ASN A 95 18.44 9.98 16.32
CA ASN A 95 17.78 10.71 17.41
C ASN A 95 16.26 10.95 17.29
N GLU A 96 15.57 10.45 16.27
CA GLU A 96 14.12 10.47 16.24
C GLU A 96 13.49 9.26 16.95
N LYS A 97 12.36 9.50 17.64
CA LYS A 97 11.54 8.38 18.15
C LYS A 97 10.87 7.70 16.94
N LYS A 98 11.10 6.40 16.81
CA LYS A 98 10.47 5.59 15.76
C LYS A 98 8.93 5.70 15.86
N ASP A 99 8.31 6.33 14.88
CA ASP A 99 6.88 6.22 14.64
C ASP A 99 6.66 5.16 13.57
N SER A 100 6.14 4.01 13.95
CA SER A 100 5.91 2.87 13.06
C SER A 100 4.91 3.14 11.92
N ALA A 101 4.16 4.24 12.02
CA ALA A 101 3.21 4.65 10.98
C ALA A 101 3.87 5.48 9.86
N ILE A 102 5.05 6.04 10.10
CA ILE A 102 5.75 6.95 9.19
C ILE A 102 7.11 6.40 8.81
N HIS A 103 7.84 5.88 9.80
CA HIS A 103 9.18 5.37 9.61
C HIS A 103 9.17 3.88 9.30
N GLY A 104 9.80 3.51 8.19
CA GLY A 104 10.12 2.12 7.84
C GLY A 104 11.23 1.58 8.75
N ASP A 105 12.29 1.15 8.13
CA ASP A 105 13.56 0.79 8.79
C ASP A 105 14.62 1.87 8.54
N SER A 106 15.88 1.58 8.96
CA SER A 106 17.02 2.47 8.73
C SER A 106 17.11 3.01 7.29
N ASP A 107 16.71 2.22 6.30
CA ASP A 107 16.79 2.53 4.86
C ASP A 107 15.41 2.85 4.25
N GLY A 108 14.32 2.85 5.04
CA GLY A 108 12.96 3.16 4.61
C GLY A 108 12.35 2.18 3.59
N ILE A 109 12.97 1.00 3.35
CA ILE A 109 12.55 0.11 2.26
C ILE A 109 12.06 -1.28 2.72
N GLU A 110 12.46 -1.77 3.92
CA GLU A 110 12.14 -3.13 4.37
C GLU A 110 10.64 -3.39 4.41
N THR A 111 9.88 -2.45 4.97
CA THR A 111 8.42 -2.57 5.03
C THR A 111 7.80 -2.60 3.63
N THR A 112 8.31 -1.79 2.71
CA THR A 112 7.87 -1.81 1.31
C THR A 112 8.13 -3.16 0.64
N LEU A 113 9.33 -3.73 0.84
CA LEU A 113 9.69 -5.05 0.30
C LEU A 113 8.84 -6.16 0.92
N HIS A 114 8.60 -6.09 2.23
CA HIS A 114 7.74 -7.03 2.94
C HIS A 114 6.30 -7.00 2.41
N PHE A 115 5.72 -5.80 2.29
CA PHE A 115 4.37 -5.62 1.74
C PHE A 115 4.27 -6.10 0.30
N LEU A 116 5.26 -5.79 -0.54
CA LEU A 116 5.28 -6.25 -1.93
C LEU A 116 5.31 -7.78 -2.02
N LYS A 117 6.17 -8.46 -1.24
CA LYS A 117 6.23 -9.94 -1.21
C LYS A 117 4.89 -10.54 -0.78
N SER A 118 4.29 -9.97 0.27
CA SER A 118 2.98 -10.41 0.75
C SER A 118 1.88 -10.17 -0.28
N ALA A 119 1.86 -9.00 -0.92
CA ALA A 119 0.91 -8.67 -1.99
C ALA A 119 0.99 -9.65 -3.16
N ILE A 120 2.19 -10.01 -3.62
CA ILE A 120 2.39 -10.95 -4.74
C ILE A 120 1.75 -12.30 -4.43
N SER A 121 1.79 -12.75 -3.17
CA SER A 121 1.22 -14.05 -2.76
C SER A 121 -0.29 -14.13 -2.94
N VAL A 122 -0.99 -13.00 -2.95
CA VAL A 122 -2.45 -12.87 -3.09
C VAL A 122 -2.87 -12.06 -4.33
N LEU A 123 -1.94 -11.78 -5.24
CA LEU A 123 -2.22 -11.12 -6.51
C LEU A 123 -2.84 -12.09 -7.51
N ASP A 124 -3.87 -11.65 -8.22
CA ASP A 124 -4.38 -12.38 -9.38
C ASP A 124 -3.37 -12.34 -10.54
N GLN A 125 -3.46 -13.30 -11.48
CA GLN A 125 -2.53 -13.41 -12.61
C GLN A 125 -2.50 -12.14 -13.47
N ASP A 126 -3.67 -11.52 -13.69
CA ASP A 126 -3.83 -10.26 -14.43
C ASP A 126 -3.91 -9.04 -13.48
N GLY A 127 -3.69 -9.26 -12.19
CA GLY A 127 -3.80 -8.27 -11.12
C GLY A 127 -2.67 -7.24 -11.15
N LYS A 128 -2.88 -6.17 -10.41
CA LYS A 128 -1.93 -5.06 -10.28
C LYS A 128 -1.72 -4.69 -8.84
N ILE A 129 -0.50 -4.26 -8.52
CA ILE A 129 -0.16 -3.69 -7.22
C ILE A 129 0.14 -2.22 -7.43
N LEU A 130 -0.48 -1.34 -6.64
CA LEU A 130 -0.11 0.07 -6.53
C LEU A 130 0.58 0.30 -5.20
N ILE A 131 1.79 0.78 -5.24
CA ILE A 131 2.57 1.06 -4.03
C ILE A 131 3.23 2.44 -4.11
N ILE A 132 3.14 3.19 -3.02
CA ILE A 132 3.88 4.45 -2.88
C ILE A 132 5.32 4.15 -2.49
N ILE A 133 6.23 4.88 -3.11
CA ILE A 133 7.66 4.90 -2.76
C ILE A 133 8.18 6.33 -2.70
N SER A 134 9.19 6.55 -1.88
CA SER A 134 9.95 7.80 -1.83
C SER A 134 11.30 7.66 -2.53
N SER A 135 11.80 8.77 -3.09
CA SER A 135 13.19 8.85 -3.59
C SER A 135 14.23 8.77 -2.48
N LEU A 136 13.83 8.94 -1.22
CA LEU A 136 14.72 8.83 -0.05
C LEU A 136 14.96 7.37 0.37
N SER A 137 14.11 6.43 -0.07
CA SER A 137 14.25 5.00 0.24
C SER A 137 15.28 4.33 -0.69
N ASP A 138 15.87 3.21 -0.26
CA ASP A 138 16.75 2.39 -1.12
C ASP A 138 15.95 1.64 -2.22
N ASN A 139 15.65 2.36 -3.28
CA ASN A 139 14.88 1.84 -4.41
C ASN A 139 15.65 0.79 -5.24
N MET A 140 16.97 0.66 -5.09
CA MET A 140 17.75 -0.37 -5.79
C MET A 140 17.36 -1.78 -5.31
N ARG A 141 17.08 -1.93 -4.02
CA ARG A 141 16.61 -3.20 -3.45
C ARG A 141 15.22 -3.57 -3.95
N LEU A 142 14.34 -2.57 -4.12
CA LEU A 142 13.02 -2.78 -4.72
C LEU A 142 13.15 -3.25 -6.17
N ASP A 143 14.02 -2.61 -6.97
CA ASP A 143 14.27 -3.00 -8.35
C ASP A 143 14.84 -4.42 -8.47
N ALA A 144 15.76 -4.77 -7.59
CA ALA A 144 16.30 -6.13 -7.53
C ALA A 144 15.20 -7.17 -7.25
N LEU A 145 14.30 -6.89 -6.30
CA LEU A 145 13.16 -7.77 -5.99
C LEU A 145 12.21 -7.91 -7.19
N ILE A 146 11.89 -6.81 -7.86
CA ILE A 146 11.01 -6.81 -9.06
C ILE A 146 11.60 -7.70 -10.15
N VAL A 147 12.92 -7.60 -10.40
CA VAL A 147 13.61 -8.44 -11.37
C VAL A 147 13.61 -9.91 -10.92
N GLN A 148 13.97 -10.18 -9.66
CA GLN A 148 14.02 -11.53 -9.09
C GLN A 148 12.67 -12.25 -9.18
N MET A 149 11.56 -11.53 -8.95
CA MET A 149 10.21 -12.08 -8.97
C MET A 149 9.58 -12.09 -10.37
N ASN A 150 10.36 -11.77 -11.42
CA ASN A 150 9.89 -11.70 -12.82
C ASN A 150 8.66 -10.77 -13.01
N LEU A 151 8.69 -9.64 -12.34
CA LEU A 151 7.65 -8.62 -12.41
C LEU A 151 8.04 -7.51 -13.39
N LYS A 152 7.05 -6.72 -13.81
CA LYS A 152 7.23 -5.44 -14.50
C LYS A 152 6.68 -4.32 -13.65
N ARG A 153 7.24 -3.12 -13.81
CA ARG A 153 6.75 -1.91 -13.13
C ARG A 153 6.67 -0.73 -14.08
N ARG A 154 5.79 0.20 -13.76
CA ARG A 154 5.77 1.54 -14.36
C ARG A 154 5.37 2.56 -13.31
N THR A 155 5.83 3.79 -13.44
CA THR A 155 5.36 4.92 -12.63
C THR A 155 4.03 5.40 -13.21
N VAL A 156 2.99 5.44 -12.38
CA VAL A 156 1.66 5.93 -12.76
C VAL A 156 1.40 7.34 -12.24
N MET A 157 2.15 7.76 -11.21
CA MET A 157 2.10 9.11 -10.68
C MET A 157 3.46 9.47 -10.09
N GLU A 158 3.89 10.72 -10.30
CA GLU A 158 5.08 11.30 -9.68
C GLU A 158 4.74 12.67 -9.13
N ARG A 159 5.23 12.99 -7.94
CA ARG A 159 5.11 14.29 -7.30
C ARG A 159 6.43 14.67 -6.66
N ASN A 160 6.95 15.81 -7.10
CA ASN A 160 8.13 16.42 -6.49
C ASN A 160 7.69 17.23 -5.27
N LEU A 161 8.26 16.92 -4.13
CA LEU A 161 8.19 17.67 -2.89
C LEU A 161 9.52 18.40 -2.69
N PHE A 162 9.63 19.20 -1.62
CA PHE A 162 10.81 20.05 -1.46
C PHE A 162 12.12 19.23 -1.30
N PHE A 163 12.07 18.10 -0.59
CA PHE A 163 13.24 17.25 -0.32
C PHE A 163 13.14 15.84 -0.90
N GLU A 164 12.00 15.45 -1.45
CA GLU A 164 11.78 14.11 -1.96
C GLU A 164 10.88 14.09 -3.19
N THR A 165 10.92 12.99 -3.91
CA THR A 165 9.97 12.68 -4.97
C THR A 165 9.17 11.45 -4.57
N LEU A 166 7.85 11.61 -4.42
CA LEU A 166 6.94 10.49 -4.22
C LEU A 166 6.49 9.93 -5.57
N ARG A 167 6.48 8.61 -5.68
CA ARG A 167 5.99 7.89 -6.86
C ARG A 167 4.97 6.85 -6.47
N ILE A 168 3.93 6.70 -7.28
CA ILE A 168 3.08 5.51 -7.24
C ILE A 168 3.55 4.60 -8.37
N LEU A 169 4.01 3.41 -7.99
CA LEU A 169 4.36 2.36 -8.93
C LEU A 169 3.16 1.43 -9.13
N GLU A 170 2.89 1.10 -10.39
CA GLU A 170 2.08 -0.04 -10.77
C GLU A 170 3.01 -1.21 -11.06
N ILE A 171 2.80 -2.33 -10.37
CA ILE A 171 3.59 -3.56 -10.49
C ILE A 171 2.64 -4.69 -10.87
N SER A 172 3.05 -5.56 -11.80
CA SER A 172 2.28 -6.75 -12.20
C SER A 172 3.21 -7.85 -12.69
N PHE A 173 2.69 -9.05 -12.87
CA PHE A 173 3.41 -10.12 -13.56
C PHE A 173 3.74 -9.70 -15.01
N LYS A 174 4.85 -10.23 -15.55
CA LYS A 174 5.25 -10.04 -16.95
C LYS A 174 4.34 -10.79 -17.90
#